data_a74d32590c68619de2d038071b5c81cc
#
_entry.id   a74d32590c68619de2d038071b5c81cc
#
_cell.length_a   1.000
_cell.length_b   1.000
_cell.length_c   1.000
_cell.angle_alpha   90.00
_cell.angle_beta   90.00
_cell.angle_gamma   90.00
#
_symmetry.space_group_name_H-M   'P 1'
#
loop_
_entity.id
_entity.type
_entity.pdbx_description
1 polymer ?
#
loop_
_entity_poly.entity_id
_entity_poly.type
_entity_poly.pdbx_seq_one_letter_code
_entity_poly.pdbx_strand_id
1 'polypeptide(L)'
;EMSSGCICCSLVGDFNKALRQVHEQFAPDRILIEPSGVGKLSDVIVAVENTVRDEPDMKLNSFVAVADATKVKVYMKNFGEFYNNQIESAGTIILSRTQKLSQEKLEAAVALLREKNPTAAILTTPWDQLDGKTLLSAVEKVSLADELLEKMRAEHEADEHEHHHHHHDGEECDDPNCSCHHHDLSLIHISEPTRR
;
A
#
# COMPACT_ATOMS: atom_id res chain seq x y z
N GLU A 1 -13.68 -15.41 17.79
CA GLU A 1 -13.10 -16.36 16.81
C GLU A 1 -14.19 -16.83 15.86
N MET A 2 -14.16 -16.40 14.63
CA MET A 2 -15.07 -16.86 13.59
C MET A 2 -14.48 -18.13 12.99
N SER A 3 -15.04 -19.28 13.31
CA SER A 3 -14.45 -20.58 13.03
C SER A 3 -14.91 -21.25 11.74
N SER A 4 -15.47 -20.54 10.78
CA SER A 4 -16.00 -21.19 9.58
C SER A 4 -15.61 -20.49 8.29
N GLY A 5 -14.65 -21.07 7.61
CA GLY A 5 -14.50 -20.92 6.17
C GLY A 5 -13.41 -19.98 5.70
N CYS A 6 -12.83 -20.33 4.57
CA CYS A 6 -11.93 -19.52 3.76
C CYS A 6 -12.70 -18.29 3.22
N ILE A 7 -12.08 -17.10 3.22
CA ILE A 7 -12.64 -15.86 2.66
C ILE A 7 -12.73 -15.92 1.10
N CYS A 8 -12.77 -17.12 0.53
CA CYS A 8 -12.84 -17.31 -0.91
C CYS A 8 -14.30 -17.33 -1.40
N CYS A 9 -14.62 -16.47 -2.32
CA CYS A 9 -15.77 -16.44 -3.25
C CYS A 9 -17.22 -16.53 -2.71
N SER A 10 -17.57 -17.37 -1.75
CA SER A 10 -18.92 -17.42 -1.19
C SER A 10 -19.08 -16.68 0.14
N LEU A 11 -17.97 -16.26 0.75
CA LEU A 11 -17.90 -15.69 2.09
C LEU A 11 -17.65 -14.17 2.13
N VAL A 12 -17.48 -13.51 0.99
CA VAL A 12 -17.29 -12.05 0.98
C VAL A 12 -18.49 -11.35 1.60
N GLY A 13 -19.71 -11.81 1.30
CA GLY A 13 -20.93 -11.27 1.90
C GLY A 13 -21.04 -11.52 3.40
N ASP A 14 -20.68 -12.71 3.85
CA ASP A 14 -20.70 -13.07 5.28
C ASP A 14 -19.56 -12.35 6.04
N PHE A 15 -18.41 -12.17 5.41
CA PHE A 15 -17.30 -11.42 5.98
C PHE A 15 -17.66 -9.95 6.17
N ASN A 16 -18.22 -9.30 5.14
CA ASN A 16 -18.65 -7.90 5.22
C ASN A 16 -19.71 -7.70 6.32
N LYS A 17 -20.68 -8.62 6.40
CA LYS A 17 -21.68 -8.60 7.45
C LYS A 17 -21.06 -8.76 8.84
N ALA A 18 -20.12 -9.69 9.01
CA ALA A 18 -19.42 -9.90 10.27
C ALA A 18 -18.56 -8.68 10.67
N LEU A 19 -17.90 -8.04 9.72
CA LEU A 19 -17.10 -6.84 9.96
C LEU A 19 -17.99 -5.68 10.45
N ARG A 20 -19.16 -5.46 9.81
CA ARG A 20 -20.16 -4.49 10.26
C ARG A 20 -20.69 -4.81 11.66
N GLN A 21 -21.04 -6.08 11.93
CA GLN A 21 -21.50 -6.49 13.25
C GLN A 21 -20.45 -6.22 14.35
N VAL A 22 -19.19 -6.48 14.08
CA VAL A 22 -18.10 -6.18 15.04
C VAL A 22 -18.02 -4.66 15.29
N HIS A 23 -18.11 -3.86 14.24
CA HIS A 23 -18.10 -2.41 14.35
C HIS A 23 -19.30 -1.89 15.17
N GLU A 24 -20.52 -2.31 14.83
CA GLU A 24 -21.76 -1.89 15.51
C GLU A 24 -21.82 -2.35 16.98
N GLN A 25 -21.39 -3.58 17.29
CA GLN A 25 -21.52 -4.15 18.62
C GLN A 25 -20.45 -3.67 19.60
N PHE A 26 -19.23 -3.45 19.11
CA PHE A 26 -18.07 -3.22 19.96
C PHE A 26 -17.47 -1.82 19.81
N ALA A 27 -17.79 -1.09 18.73
CA ALA A 27 -17.22 0.21 18.39
C ALA A 27 -15.69 0.27 18.64
N PRO A 28 -14.90 -0.68 18.11
CA PRO A 28 -13.49 -0.79 18.41
C PRO A 28 -12.70 0.33 17.73
N ASP A 29 -11.67 0.86 18.38
CA ASP A 29 -10.75 1.83 17.77
C ASP A 29 -9.95 1.21 16.62
N ARG A 30 -9.78 -0.14 16.61
CA ARG A 30 -9.00 -0.86 15.61
C ARG A 30 -9.48 -2.30 15.47
N ILE A 31 -9.57 -2.74 14.21
CA ILE A 31 -9.85 -4.15 13.87
C ILE A 31 -8.61 -4.73 13.20
N LEU A 32 -8.11 -5.83 13.75
CA LEU A 32 -7.01 -6.60 13.17
C LEU A 32 -7.59 -7.86 12.52
N ILE A 33 -7.34 -8.02 11.22
CA ILE A 33 -7.81 -9.15 10.43
C ILE A 33 -6.63 -10.05 10.11
N GLU A 34 -6.66 -11.28 10.59
CA GLU A 34 -5.68 -12.33 10.23
C GLU A 34 -6.38 -13.41 9.39
N PRO A 35 -6.24 -13.36 8.05
CA PRO A 35 -6.81 -14.39 7.19
C PRO A 35 -5.95 -15.66 7.21
N SER A 36 -6.53 -16.78 6.72
CA SER A 36 -5.78 -18.02 6.51
C SER A 36 -4.61 -17.81 5.55
N GLY A 37 -3.45 -18.41 5.86
CA GLY A 37 -2.25 -18.32 5.03
C GLY A 37 -2.36 -18.92 3.62
N VAL A 38 -3.47 -19.62 3.31
CA VAL A 38 -3.78 -20.15 1.97
C VAL A 38 -4.77 -19.27 1.20
N GLY A 39 -5.07 -18.06 1.69
CA GLY A 39 -5.89 -17.06 1.01
C GLY A 39 -5.06 -16.05 0.23
N LYS A 40 -5.68 -15.42 -0.77
CA LYS A 40 -5.11 -14.27 -1.45
C LYS A 40 -5.34 -13.01 -0.63
N LEU A 41 -4.28 -12.27 -0.34
CA LEU A 41 -4.39 -10.99 0.39
C LEU A 41 -5.22 -9.97 -0.41
N SER A 42 -5.08 -9.97 -1.73
CA SER A 42 -5.87 -9.11 -2.62
C SER A 42 -7.39 -9.29 -2.43
N ASP A 43 -7.85 -10.51 -2.24
CA ASP A 43 -9.29 -10.78 -2.08
C ASP A 43 -9.81 -10.24 -0.75
N VAL A 44 -8.98 -10.33 0.30
CA VAL A 44 -9.29 -9.77 1.62
C VAL A 44 -9.33 -8.24 1.56
N ILE A 45 -8.35 -7.62 0.89
CA ILE A 45 -8.30 -6.15 0.70
C ILE A 45 -9.59 -5.69 0.02
N VAL A 46 -9.96 -6.29 -1.11
CA VAL A 46 -11.20 -5.94 -1.84
C VAL A 46 -12.45 -6.11 -0.97
N ALA A 47 -12.52 -7.17 -0.17
CA ALA A 47 -13.65 -7.38 0.74
C ALA A 47 -13.74 -6.29 1.81
N VAL A 48 -12.60 -5.89 2.40
CA VAL A 48 -12.56 -4.80 3.39
C VAL A 48 -12.90 -3.46 2.74
N GLU A 49 -12.33 -3.13 1.59
CA GLU A 49 -12.60 -1.90 0.86
C GLU A 49 -14.08 -1.74 0.52
N ASN A 50 -14.74 -2.83 0.10
CA ASN A 50 -16.17 -2.82 -0.16
C ASN A 50 -17.00 -2.52 1.10
N THR A 51 -16.57 -3.01 2.27
CA THR A 51 -17.24 -2.69 3.54
C THR A 51 -17.00 -1.23 3.93
N VAL A 52 -15.75 -0.79 3.89
CA VAL A 52 -15.34 0.58 4.28
C VAL A 52 -16.01 1.63 3.40
N ARG A 53 -16.27 1.35 2.12
CA ARG A 53 -16.97 2.27 1.22
C ARG A 53 -18.37 2.63 1.71
N ASP A 54 -19.04 1.67 2.35
CA ASP A 54 -20.40 1.85 2.86
C ASP A 54 -20.43 2.34 4.32
N GLU A 55 -19.28 2.34 5.01
CA GLU A 55 -19.16 2.64 6.44
C GLU A 55 -18.17 3.82 6.62
N PRO A 56 -18.64 5.07 6.68
CA PRO A 56 -17.78 6.26 6.69
C PRO A 56 -16.87 6.38 7.93
N ASP A 57 -17.23 5.69 9.02
CA ASP A 57 -16.45 5.65 10.27
C ASP A 57 -15.35 4.58 10.24
N MET A 58 -15.28 3.77 9.18
CA MET A 58 -14.26 2.75 8.99
C MET A 58 -13.24 3.17 7.93
N LYS A 59 -11.98 2.81 8.16
CA LYS A 59 -10.89 3.04 7.21
C LYS A 59 -9.99 1.83 7.11
N LEU A 60 -9.65 1.43 5.89
CA LEU A 60 -8.57 0.47 5.68
C LEU A 60 -7.23 1.19 5.89
N ASN A 61 -6.55 0.85 7.00
CA ASN A 61 -5.34 1.57 7.40
C ASN A 61 -4.08 0.96 6.79
N SER A 62 -3.97 -0.38 6.76
CA SER A 62 -2.76 -1.04 6.25
C SER A 62 -3.01 -2.51 5.94
N PHE A 63 -2.20 -3.06 5.05
CA PHE A 63 -2.19 -4.47 4.69
C PHE A 63 -0.75 -4.99 4.76
N VAL A 64 -0.57 -6.03 5.56
CA VAL A 64 0.72 -6.52 5.99
C VAL A 64 0.88 -7.99 5.64
N ALA A 65 2.02 -8.37 5.06
CA ALA A 65 2.43 -9.76 4.92
C ALA A 65 3.53 -10.09 5.93
N VAL A 66 3.39 -11.21 6.63
CA VAL A 66 4.44 -11.76 7.51
C VAL A 66 5.10 -12.93 6.80
N ALA A 67 6.40 -12.84 6.54
CA ALA A 67 7.14 -13.85 5.80
C ALA A 67 8.29 -14.44 6.63
N ASP A 68 8.46 -15.76 6.58
CA ASP A 68 9.62 -16.44 7.17
C ASP A 68 10.88 -16.18 6.33
N ALA A 69 11.80 -15.37 6.81
CA ALA A 69 13.02 -15.00 6.10
C ALA A 69 13.85 -16.23 5.68
N THR A 70 13.79 -17.33 6.44
CA THR A 70 14.50 -18.56 6.13
C THR A 70 13.89 -19.38 5.00
N LYS A 71 12.65 -19.06 4.57
CA LYS A 71 11.83 -19.86 3.66
C LYS A 71 11.36 -19.12 2.40
N VAL A 72 11.68 -17.85 2.23
CA VAL A 72 11.21 -17.00 1.13
C VAL A 72 11.32 -17.71 -0.22
N LYS A 73 12.54 -18.15 -0.61
CA LYS A 73 12.77 -18.82 -1.90
C LYS A 73 11.95 -20.11 -2.07
N VAL A 74 11.84 -20.89 -0.99
CA VAL A 74 11.12 -22.17 -1.01
C VAL A 74 9.63 -21.95 -1.14
N TYR A 75 9.08 -20.95 -0.41
CA TYR A 75 7.66 -20.66 -0.43
C TYR A 75 7.22 -20.01 -1.73
N MET A 76 8.01 -19.12 -2.31
CA MET A 76 7.76 -18.58 -3.66
C MET A 76 7.63 -19.68 -4.71
N LYS A 77 8.46 -20.74 -4.61
CA LYS A 77 8.44 -21.86 -5.54
C LYS A 77 7.26 -22.81 -5.31
N ASN A 78 6.97 -23.14 -4.06
CA ASN A 78 6.02 -24.21 -3.73
C ASN A 78 4.58 -23.72 -3.55
N PHE A 79 4.39 -22.48 -3.13
CA PHE A 79 3.08 -21.87 -2.88
C PHE A 79 2.87 -20.61 -3.74
N GLY A 80 3.47 -20.60 -4.94
CA GLY A 80 3.65 -19.44 -5.80
C GLY A 80 2.41 -18.55 -5.96
N GLU A 81 1.22 -19.12 -6.18
CA GLU A 81 0.01 -18.33 -6.37
C GLU A 81 -0.37 -17.54 -5.12
N PHE A 82 -0.49 -18.20 -3.98
CA PHE A 82 -0.93 -17.55 -2.74
C PHE A 82 0.17 -16.72 -2.10
N TYR A 83 1.37 -17.29 -2.00
CA TYR A 83 2.50 -16.60 -1.37
C TYR A 83 2.90 -15.35 -2.16
N ASN A 84 3.02 -15.45 -3.48
CA ASN A 84 3.37 -14.29 -4.30
C ASN A 84 2.28 -13.21 -4.23
N ASN A 85 0.99 -13.58 -4.27
CA ASN A 85 -0.09 -12.63 -4.12
C ASN A 85 -0.02 -11.89 -2.77
N GLN A 86 0.26 -12.59 -1.67
CA GLN A 86 0.43 -11.97 -0.36
C GLN A 86 1.58 -10.95 -0.34
N ILE A 87 2.71 -11.30 -0.99
CA ILE A 87 3.86 -10.38 -1.09
C ILE A 87 3.56 -9.20 -2.02
N GLU A 88 3.00 -9.46 -3.19
CA GLU A 88 2.70 -8.45 -4.22
C GLU A 88 1.65 -7.44 -3.76
N SER A 89 0.68 -7.88 -2.96
CA SER A 89 -0.42 -7.03 -2.47
C SER A 89 -0.12 -6.33 -1.14
N ALA A 90 1.01 -6.63 -0.49
CA ALA A 90 1.33 -6.03 0.80
C ALA A 90 1.86 -4.60 0.67
N GLY A 91 1.39 -3.68 1.50
CA GLY A 91 2.00 -2.37 1.70
C GLY A 91 3.23 -2.45 2.61
N THR A 92 3.21 -3.40 3.56
CA THR A 92 4.35 -3.68 4.44
C THR A 92 4.61 -5.19 4.52
N ILE A 93 5.87 -5.59 4.41
CA ILE A 93 6.33 -6.96 4.58
C ILE A 93 7.19 -7.03 5.85
N ILE A 94 6.81 -7.90 6.77
CA ILE A 94 7.55 -8.12 8.02
C ILE A 94 8.25 -9.47 7.93
N LEU A 95 9.58 -9.47 8.02
CA LEU A 95 10.36 -10.68 8.02
C LEU A 95 10.49 -11.26 9.44
N SER A 96 10.00 -12.47 9.61
CA SER A 96 10.20 -13.24 10.84
C SER A 96 11.47 -14.10 10.75
N ARG A 97 12.01 -14.50 11.90
CA ARG A 97 13.18 -15.39 12.03
C ARG A 97 14.46 -14.86 11.41
N THR A 98 14.59 -13.56 11.27
CA THR A 98 15.77 -12.89 10.70
C THR A 98 17.03 -13.15 11.51
N GLN A 99 16.91 -13.28 12.84
CA GLN A 99 18.02 -13.63 13.74
C GLN A 99 18.69 -14.99 13.45
N LYS A 100 18.06 -15.84 12.63
CA LYS A 100 18.59 -17.15 12.22
C LYS A 100 19.42 -17.12 10.94
N LEU A 101 19.51 -15.95 10.31
CA LEU A 101 20.19 -15.79 9.02
C LEU A 101 21.49 -15.00 9.17
N SER A 102 22.47 -15.31 8.30
CA SER A 102 23.57 -14.40 8.05
C SER A 102 23.08 -13.18 7.26
N GLN A 103 23.81 -12.09 7.34
CA GLN A 103 23.50 -10.85 6.63
C GLN A 103 23.30 -11.09 5.13
N GLU A 104 24.18 -11.84 4.48
CA GLU A 104 24.10 -12.18 3.05
C GLU A 104 22.80 -12.92 2.68
N LYS A 105 22.37 -13.88 3.53
CA LYS A 105 21.12 -14.62 3.31
C LYS A 105 19.90 -13.75 3.54
N LEU A 106 19.96 -12.83 4.49
CA LEU A 106 18.88 -11.87 4.72
C LEU A 106 18.75 -10.93 3.53
N GLU A 107 19.84 -10.38 3.02
CA GLU A 107 19.87 -9.53 1.84
C GLU A 107 19.34 -10.25 0.59
N ALA A 108 19.71 -11.51 0.40
CA ALA A 108 19.19 -12.33 -0.69
C ALA A 108 17.67 -12.56 -0.57
N ALA A 109 17.16 -12.77 0.64
CA ALA A 109 15.72 -12.89 0.88
C ALA A 109 14.98 -11.57 0.58
N VAL A 110 15.54 -10.45 1.02
CA VAL A 110 15.00 -9.11 0.73
C VAL A 110 14.99 -8.83 -0.78
N ALA A 111 16.06 -9.17 -1.50
CA ALA A 111 16.15 -9.01 -2.95
C ALA A 111 15.03 -9.76 -3.68
N LEU A 112 14.78 -11.03 -3.31
CA LEU A 112 13.69 -11.82 -3.89
C LEU A 112 12.30 -11.20 -3.62
N LEU A 113 12.08 -10.62 -2.44
CA LEU A 113 10.83 -9.94 -2.11
C LEU A 113 10.68 -8.64 -2.92
N ARG A 114 11.78 -7.90 -3.11
CA ARG A 114 11.80 -6.68 -3.94
C ARG A 114 11.51 -6.93 -5.41
N GLU A 115 11.92 -8.08 -5.96
CA GLU A 115 11.56 -8.48 -7.33
C GLU A 115 10.04 -8.64 -7.49
N LYS A 116 9.33 -9.04 -6.42
CA LYS A 116 7.88 -9.22 -6.40
C LYS A 116 7.13 -7.96 -6.01
N ASN A 117 7.66 -7.20 -5.06
CA ASN A 117 7.06 -5.96 -4.59
C ASN A 117 8.14 -4.89 -4.38
N PRO A 118 8.37 -4.02 -5.36
CA PRO A 118 9.39 -2.99 -5.29
C PRO A 118 9.06 -1.86 -4.32
N THR A 119 7.80 -1.66 -3.97
CA THR A 119 7.31 -0.49 -3.21
C THR A 119 7.07 -0.76 -1.73
N ALA A 120 6.71 -2.00 -1.35
CA ALA A 120 6.40 -2.33 0.04
C ALA A 120 7.53 -1.94 1.02
N ALA A 121 7.17 -1.46 2.20
CA ALA A 121 8.13 -1.36 3.29
C ALA A 121 8.54 -2.78 3.76
N ILE A 122 9.84 -3.06 3.94
CA ILE A 122 10.31 -4.36 4.40
C ILE A 122 11.00 -4.20 5.76
N LEU A 123 10.43 -4.80 6.81
CA LEU A 123 11.01 -4.82 8.14
C LEU A 123 11.85 -6.09 8.30
N THR A 124 13.13 -5.90 8.61
CA THR A 124 14.11 -6.99 8.79
C THR A 124 14.59 -7.12 10.23
N THR A 125 14.20 -6.20 11.11
CA THR A 125 14.58 -6.20 12.53
C THR A 125 14.09 -7.47 13.23
N PRO A 126 14.95 -8.18 13.99
CA PRO A 126 14.54 -9.31 14.79
C PRO A 126 13.42 -8.99 15.77
N TRP A 127 12.51 -9.95 16.00
CA TRP A 127 11.35 -9.75 16.86
C TRP A 127 11.66 -9.35 18.30
N ASP A 128 12.74 -9.83 18.84
CA ASP A 128 13.24 -9.53 20.18
C ASP A 128 13.79 -8.10 20.32
N GLN A 129 14.04 -7.44 19.19
CA GLN A 129 14.52 -6.05 19.12
C GLN A 129 13.43 -5.07 18.60
N LEU A 130 12.26 -5.59 18.30
CA LEU A 130 11.16 -4.82 17.70
C LEU A 130 10.06 -4.58 18.74
N ASP A 131 9.90 -3.34 19.19
CA ASP A 131 8.79 -2.97 20.05
C ASP A 131 7.50 -2.69 19.23
N GLY A 132 6.35 -2.85 19.89
CA GLY A 132 5.04 -2.72 19.24
C GLY A 132 4.75 -1.33 18.69
N LYS A 133 5.29 -0.26 19.26
CA LYS A 133 5.10 1.12 18.79
C LYS A 133 5.88 1.34 17.49
N THR A 134 7.12 0.85 17.45
CA THR A 134 7.96 0.90 16.25
C THR A 134 7.33 0.11 15.12
N LEU A 135 6.82 -1.10 15.41
CA LEU A 135 6.10 -1.92 14.45
C LEU A 135 4.88 -1.20 13.89
N LEU A 136 4.02 -0.68 14.76
CA LEU A 136 2.80 0.02 14.38
C LEU A 136 3.12 1.26 13.53
N SER A 137 4.09 2.08 13.96
CA SER A 137 4.54 3.25 13.19
C SER A 137 5.05 2.90 11.79
N ALA A 138 5.77 1.79 11.64
CA ALA A 138 6.28 1.38 10.35
C ALA A 138 5.16 0.93 9.41
N VAL A 139 4.16 0.24 9.95
CA VAL A 139 2.97 -0.19 9.22
C VAL A 139 2.08 1.00 8.82
N GLU A 140 1.89 1.99 9.70
CA GLU A 140 1.03 3.15 9.45
C GLU A 140 1.69 4.22 8.58
N LYS A 141 3.00 4.37 8.60
CA LYS A 141 3.72 5.37 7.78
C LYS A 141 3.57 5.15 6.29
N VAL A 142 3.45 3.90 5.85
CA VAL A 142 3.21 3.60 4.43
C VAL A 142 1.83 4.12 4.02
N SER A 143 0.81 3.88 4.85
CA SER A 143 -0.54 4.38 4.60
C SER A 143 -0.60 5.91 4.57
N LEU A 144 0.11 6.60 5.47
CA LEU A 144 0.14 8.06 5.51
C LEU A 144 0.84 8.68 4.29
N ALA A 145 1.88 8.03 3.78
CA ALA A 145 2.58 8.49 2.57
C ALA A 145 1.68 8.38 1.33
N ASP A 146 0.93 7.29 1.22
CA ASP A 146 -0.03 7.09 0.12
C ASP A 146 -1.16 8.11 0.18
N GLU A 147 -1.70 8.42 1.36
CA GLU A 147 -2.71 9.48 1.54
C GLU A 147 -2.21 10.87 1.16
N LEU A 148 -0.98 11.18 1.53
CA LEU A 148 -0.37 12.46 1.17
C LEU A 148 -0.19 12.58 -0.34
N LEU A 149 0.23 11.51 -1.01
CA LEU A 149 0.36 11.46 -2.46
C LEU A 149 -0.99 11.60 -3.17
N GLU A 150 -2.04 10.94 -2.67
CA GLU A 150 -3.40 11.08 -3.21
C GLU A 150 -3.93 12.50 -3.05
N LYS A 151 -3.74 13.12 -1.88
CA LYS A 151 -4.13 14.52 -1.66
C LYS A 151 -3.39 15.47 -2.59
N MET A 152 -2.07 15.31 -2.74
CA MET A 152 -1.28 16.13 -3.66
C MET A 152 -1.73 15.96 -5.11
N ARG A 153 -2.10 14.75 -5.55
CA ARG A 153 -2.66 14.52 -6.89
C ARG A 153 -4.01 15.19 -7.06
N ALA A 154 -4.91 15.03 -6.09
CA ALA A 154 -6.23 15.65 -6.13
C ALA A 154 -6.17 17.18 -6.13
N GLU A 155 -5.25 17.78 -5.37
CA GLU A 155 -5.00 19.22 -5.38
C GLU A 155 -4.46 19.68 -6.74
N HIS A 156 -3.55 18.93 -7.35
CA HIS A 156 -3.00 19.24 -8.68
C HIS A 156 -4.06 19.14 -9.79
N GLU A 157 -4.91 18.10 -9.73
CA GLU A 157 -6.03 17.94 -10.67
C GLU A 157 -7.09 19.06 -10.50
N ALA A 158 -7.31 19.53 -9.28
CA ALA A 158 -8.23 20.66 -9.02
C ALA A 158 -7.67 21.98 -9.59
N ASP A 159 -6.39 22.24 -9.45
CA ASP A 159 -5.72 23.41 -10.01
C ASP A 159 -5.72 23.43 -11.55
N GLU A 160 -5.60 22.24 -12.21
CA GLU A 160 -5.66 22.15 -13.67
C GLU A 160 -7.07 22.49 -14.21
N HIS A 161 -8.13 22.24 -13.42
CA HIS A 161 -9.51 22.57 -13.82
C HIS A 161 -9.88 24.04 -13.65
N GLU A 162 -9.19 24.82 -12.82
CA GLU A 162 -9.43 26.25 -12.68
C GLU A 162 -8.79 27.10 -13.78
N HIS A 163 -7.86 26.54 -14.58
CA HIS A 163 -7.16 27.27 -15.65
C HIS A 163 -7.76 27.10 -17.04
N HIS A 164 -9.02 26.69 -17.19
CA HIS A 164 -9.74 26.83 -18.45
C HIS A 164 -10.12 28.29 -18.69
N HIS A 165 -9.14 29.07 -19.12
CA HIS A 165 -9.39 30.39 -19.69
C HIS A 165 -10.19 30.21 -20.98
N HIS A 166 -11.36 30.81 -21.04
CA HIS A 166 -12.14 30.98 -22.25
C HIS A 166 -11.28 31.80 -23.24
N HIS A 167 -10.78 31.14 -24.27
CA HIS A 167 -10.27 31.85 -25.42
C HIS A 167 -11.44 32.51 -26.13
N HIS A 168 -11.53 33.82 -26.00
CA HIS A 168 -12.30 34.64 -26.92
C HIS A 168 -11.52 34.74 -28.22
N ASP A 169 -12.10 34.29 -29.31
CA ASP A 169 -11.56 34.40 -30.64
C ASP A 169 -11.27 35.89 -30.98
N GLY A 170 -10.00 36.23 -31.21
CA GLY A 170 -9.64 37.28 -32.16
C GLY A 170 -9.27 38.66 -31.65
N GLU A 171 -8.93 38.91 -30.39
CA GLU A 171 -8.35 40.20 -29.97
C GLU A 171 -6.92 40.03 -29.39
N GLU A 172 -6.00 40.82 -29.93
CA GLU A 172 -4.60 40.88 -29.44
C GLU A 172 -4.57 41.38 -27.98
N CYS A 173 -3.86 40.65 -27.12
CA CYS A 173 -3.76 40.97 -25.70
C CYS A 173 -2.74 42.08 -25.50
N ASP A 174 -3.19 43.30 -25.19
CA ASP A 174 -2.36 44.48 -24.92
C ASP A 174 -1.86 44.60 -23.47
N ASP A 175 -2.00 43.55 -22.67
CA ASP A 175 -1.53 43.54 -21.29
C ASP A 175 -0.05 43.08 -21.22
N PRO A 176 0.88 43.95 -20.83
CA PRO A 176 2.32 43.62 -20.76
C PRO A 176 2.67 42.62 -19.65
N ASN A 177 1.70 42.21 -18.80
CA ASN A 177 1.87 41.25 -17.72
C ASN A 177 1.13 39.92 -17.95
N CYS A 178 0.58 39.74 -19.15
CA CYS A 178 -0.15 38.50 -19.50
C CYS A 178 0.82 37.34 -19.78
N SER A 179 0.66 36.23 -19.10
CA SER A 179 1.52 35.05 -19.24
C SER A 179 1.30 34.22 -20.52
N CYS A 180 0.43 34.68 -21.44
CA CYS A 180 0.20 34.00 -22.71
C CYS A 180 1.36 34.09 -23.74
N HIS A 181 2.39 34.88 -23.47
CA HIS A 181 3.56 35.02 -24.34
C HIS A 181 4.82 34.27 -23.94
N HIS A 182 4.77 33.49 -22.83
CA HIS A 182 5.94 32.70 -22.41
C HIS A 182 5.79 31.24 -22.80
N HIS A 183 6.08 30.93 -24.08
CA HIS A 183 6.44 29.57 -24.51
C HIS A 183 7.95 29.40 -24.41
N ASP A 184 8.45 29.20 -23.22
CA ASP A 184 9.80 28.64 -23.02
C ASP A 184 9.68 27.39 -22.16
N LEU A 185 9.57 26.24 -22.84
CA LEU A 185 9.69 24.92 -22.23
C LEU A 185 11.15 24.72 -21.79
N SER A 186 11.44 25.06 -20.55
CA SER A 186 12.69 24.69 -19.90
C SER A 186 12.66 23.20 -19.56
N LEU A 187 13.25 22.37 -20.42
CA LEU A 187 13.54 20.97 -20.17
C LEU A 187 14.55 20.88 -19.03
N ILE A 188 14.11 20.53 -17.84
CA ILE A 188 14.99 20.13 -16.73
C ILE A 188 15.56 18.75 -17.08
N HIS A 189 16.82 18.72 -17.52
CA HIS A 189 17.59 17.50 -17.65
C HIS A 189 17.96 16.99 -16.25
N ILE A 190 17.31 15.93 -15.80
CA ILE A 190 17.75 15.15 -14.65
C ILE A 190 18.82 14.18 -15.17
N SER A 191 20.08 14.50 -14.91
CA SER A 191 21.21 13.61 -15.20
C SER A 191 21.23 12.45 -14.21
N GLU A 192 21.26 11.22 -14.75
CA GLU A 192 21.49 9.99 -14.00
C GLU A 192 22.84 10.01 -13.26
N PRO A 193 22.93 9.49 -12.03
CA PRO A 193 24.19 9.35 -11.34
C PRO A 193 25.04 8.25 -12.01
N THR A 194 26.20 8.66 -12.52
CA THR A 194 27.24 7.76 -13.04
C THR A 194 27.73 6.78 -11.96
N ARG A 195 27.60 5.48 -12.23
CA ARG A 195 28.28 4.41 -11.48
C ARG A 195 29.80 4.59 -11.57
N ARG A 196 30.45 4.54 -10.43
CA ARG A 196 31.81 4.06 -10.27
C ARG A 196 31.83 2.86 -9.33
#